data_89bc971132f5772a61851487cc891659
#
_entry.id   89bc971132f5772a61851487cc891659
#
_cell.length_a   1.000
_cell.length_b   1.000
_cell.length_c   1.000
_cell.angle_alpha   90.00
_cell.angle_beta   90.00
_cell.angle_gamma   90.00
#
_symmetry.space_group_name_H-M   'P 1'
#
loop_
_entity.id
_entity.type
_entity.pdbx_description
1 polymer ?
#
loop_
_entity_poly.entity_id
_entity_poly.type
_entity_poly.pdbx_seq_one_letter_code
_entity_poly.pdbx_strand_id
1 'polypeptide(L)'
;MYLPKKLLIFAAVATTSVPAFASAPITGRWITQSKDGVVEIYACGSALCGKISRFLVNPPAGPDAKDVNNPDKSLRNRTIMGMNVLTGFKADGDEYRGQIYDPKTGKTYRSIVYKGNSGNLVVKGCIGPFCQAQTWTPAR
;
A
#
# COMPACT_ATOMS: atom_id res chain seq x y z
N MET A 1 -6.40 73.81 14.20
CA MET A 1 -5.57 72.96 13.31
C MET A 1 -5.96 71.49 13.54
N TYR A 2 -6.87 70.97 12.76
CA TYR A 2 -7.32 69.58 12.88
C TYR A 2 -6.50 68.69 11.95
N LEU A 3 -5.76 67.70 12.52
CA LEU A 3 -5.05 66.66 11.80
C LEU A 3 -6.07 65.53 11.48
N PRO A 4 -6.22 65.11 10.21
CA PRO A 4 -7.08 63.98 9.90
C PRO A 4 -6.40 62.70 10.38
N LYS A 5 -7.09 61.96 11.24
CA LYS A 5 -6.70 60.56 11.58
C LYS A 5 -6.79 59.69 10.33
N LYS A 6 -5.67 59.33 9.80
CA LYS A 6 -5.63 58.29 8.74
C LYS A 6 -6.04 56.96 9.34
N LEU A 7 -7.23 56.49 8.97
CA LEU A 7 -7.72 55.16 9.29
C LEU A 7 -6.93 54.15 8.42
N LEU A 8 -6.02 53.42 9.05
CA LEU A 8 -5.34 52.29 8.40
C LEU A 8 -6.31 51.13 8.41
N ILE A 9 -6.91 50.84 7.26
CA ILE A 9 -7.70 49.63 7.06
C ILE A 9 -6.68 48.48 6.80
N PHE A 10 -6.48 47.64 7.82
CA PHE A 10 -5.82 46.39 7.64
C PHE A 10 -6.79 45.43 6.93
N ALA A 11 -6.57 45.19 5.65
CA ALA A 11 -7.22 44.10 4.93
C ALA A 11 -6.66 42.77 5.46
N ALA A 12 -7.42 42.07 6.28
CA ALA A 12 -7.09 40.69 6.66
C ALA A 12 -7.22 39.81 5.42
N VAL A 13 -6.10 39.39 4.89
CA VAL A 13 -6.06 38.35 3.85
C VAL A 13 -6.38 37.01 4.53
N ALA A 14 -7.63 36.58 4.39
CA ALA A 14 -8.02 35.24 4.80
C ALA A 14 -7.34 34.22 3.86
N THR A 15 -6.26 33.60 4.33
CA THR A 15 -5.66 32.44 3.64
C THR A 15 -6.60 31.26 3.85
N THR A 16 -7.42 30.97 2.86
CA THR A 16 -8.19 29.73 2.83
C THR A 16 -7.22 28.59 2.55
N SER A 17 -6.85 27.85 3.60
CA SER A 17 -6.13 26.59 3.45
C SER A 17 -7.07 25.57 2.82
N VAL A 18 -6.81 25.21 1.55
CA VAL A 18 -7.51 24.10 0.90
C VAL A 18 -7.01 22.81 1.57
N PRO A 19 -7.91 21.95 2.12
CA PRO A 19 -7.47 20.68 2.67
C PRO A 19 -6.86 19.84 1.55
N ALA A 20 -5.60 19.43 1.72
CA ALA A 20 -4.99 18.45 0.83
C ALA A 20 -5.75 17.13 1.00
N PHE A 21 -6.28 16.57 -0.09
CA PHE A 21 -6.88 15.24 -0.08
C PHE A 21 -5.76 14.22 0.15
N ALA A 22 -5.67 13.70 1.38
CA ALA A 22 -4.79 12.60 1.70
C ALA A 22 -5.37 11.30 1.15
N SER A 23 -4.50 10.37 0.71
CA SER A 23 -4.90 9.01 0.34
C SER A 23 -5.63 8.36 1.52
N ALA A 24 -6.73 7.64 1.23
CA ALA A 24 -7.42 6.86 2.27
C ALA A 24 -6.47 5.82 2.87
N PRO A 25 -6.45 5.63 4.20
CA PRO A 25 -5.56 4.66 4.85
C PRO A 25 -5.76 3.25 4.29
N ILE A 26 -4.65 2.57 4.00
CA ILE A 26 -4.64 1.18 3.52
C ILE A 26 -4.04 0.21 4.53
N THR A 27 -3.56 0.71 5.66
CA THR A 27 -3.04 -0.13 6.74
C THR A 27 -4.11 -1.06 7.30
N GLY A 28 -3.72 -2.23 7.73
CA GLY A 28 -4.60 -3.25 8.27
C GLY A 28 -4.42 -4.60 7.60
N ARG A 29 -5.35 -5.51 7.83
CA ARG A 29 -5.31 -6.88 7.34
C ARG A 29 -6.29 -7.07 6.20
N TRP A 30 -5.83 -7.72 5.15
CA TRP A 30 -6.57 -7.89 3.91
C TRP A 30 -6.51 -9.34 3.45
N ILE A 31 -7.67 -9.91 3.11
CA ILE A 31 -7.77 -11.23 2.47
C ILE A 31 -7.48 -11.04 0.98
N THR A 32 -6.55 -11.81 0.44
CA THR A 32 -6.22 -11.80 -0.98
C THR A 32 -7.40 -12.23 -1.86
N GLN A 33 -7.41 -11.82 -3.11
CA GLN A 33 -8.48 -12.16 -4.06
C GLN A 33 -8.68 -13.68 -4.20
N SER A 34 -7.59 -14.45 -4.19
CA SER A 34 -7.63 -15.92 -4.26
C SER A 34 -8.11 -16.57 -2.95
N LYS A 35 -8.26 -15.79 -1.86
CA LYS A 35 -8.67 -16.25 -0.54
C LYS A 35 -7.73 -17.29 0.07
N ASP A 36 -6.48 -17.26 -0.31
CA ASP A 36 -5.43 -18.18 0.17
C ASP A 36 -4.60 -17.62 1.31
N GLY A 37 -4.63 -16.31 1.51
CA GLY A 37 -3.83 -15.67 2.55
C GLY A 37 -4.38 -14.34 3.03
N VAL A 38 -3.82 -13.89 4.13
CA VAL A 38 -4.02 -12.55 4.72
C VAL A 38 -2.71 -11.79 4.65
N VAL A 39 -2.77 -10.59 4.10
CA VAL A 39 -1.65 -9.65 4.06
C VAL A 39 -1.92 -8.53 5.04
N GLU A 40 -0.96 -8.24 5.91
CA GLU A 40 -1.01 -7.11 6.83
C GLU A 40 -0.16 -5.98 6.28
N ILE A 41 -0.81 -4.84 6.01
CA ILE A 41 -0.15 -3.60 5.59
C ILE A 41 0.15 -2.77 6.82
N TYR A 42 1.41 -2.37 6.99
CA TYR A 42 1.91 -1.68 8.17
C TYR A 42 2.97 -0.64 7.80
N ALA A 43 3.24 0.26 8.73
CA ALA A 43 4.30 1.25 8.57
C ALA A 43 5.68 0.58 8.60
N CYS A 44 6.50 0.88 7.60
CA CYS A 44 7.80 0.24 7.33
C CYS A 44 8.80 1.36 7.03
N GLY A 45 9.35 2.00 8.09
CA GLY A 45 10.10 3.24 7.95
C GLY A 45 9.23 4.38 7.41
N SER A 46 9.70 5.08 6.39
CA SER A 46 8.94 6.16 5.72
C SER A 46 7.94 5.68 4.68
N ALA A 47 7.83 4.38 4.47
CA ALA A 47 6.95 3.73 3.51
C ALA A 47 5.99 2.76 4.20
N LEU A 48 5.10 2.14 3.43
CA LEU A 48 4.28 1.02 3.87
C LEU A 48 4.81 -0.27 3.25
N CYS A 49 4.76 -1.34 4.05
CA CYS A 49 5.02 -2.71 3.63
C CYS A 49 3.77 -3.56 3.85
N GLY A 50 3.68 -4.69 3.18
CA GLY A 50 2.66 -5.69 3.42
C GLY A 50 3.29 -7.07 3.57
N LYS A 51 3.05 -7.73 4.71
CA LYS A 51 3.58 -9.06 4.99
C LYS A 51 2.48 -10.11 4.94
N ILE A 52 2.83 -11.32 4.54
CA ILE A 52 1.94 -12.48 4.69
C ILE A 52 1.82 -12.77 6.19
N SER A 53 0.65 -12.50 6.76
CA SER A 53 0.40 -12.66 8.19
C SER A 53 -0.29 -13.97 8.54
N ARG A 54 -0.98 -14.59 7.58
CA ARG A 54 -1.66 -15.86 7.77
C ARG A 54 -1.92 -16.54 6.44
N PHE A 55 -1.76 -17.86 6.38
CA PHE A 55 -2.31 -18.67 5.30
C PHE A 55 -3.76 -19.05 5.64
N LEU A 56 -4.66 -18.86 4.70
CA LEU A 56 -6.03 -19.41 4.74
C LEU A 56 -6.06 -20.78 4.09
N VAL A 57 -5.18 -20.98 3.10
CA VAL A 57 -4.88 -22.24 2.47
C VAL A 57 -3.36 -22.38 2.47
N ASN A 58 -2.85 -23.47 3.01
CA ASN A 58 -1.40 -23.70 3.02
C ASN A 58 -0.86 -23.84 1.59
N PRO A 59 0.34 -23.29 1.32
CA PRO A 59 1.05 -23.60 0.09
C PRO A 59 1.26 -25.12 -0.09
N PRO A 60 1.50 -25.62 -1.31
CA PRO A 60 1.75 -27.05 -1.56
C PRO A 60 2.87 -27.65 -0.70
N ALA A 61 3.91 -26.86 -0.39
CA ALA A 61 5.01 -27.27 0.50
C ALA A 61 4.68 -27.15 2.00
N GLY A 62 3.45 -26.77 2.36
CA GLY A 62 2.98 -26.65 3.76
C GLY A 62 3.19 -25.27 4.38
N PRO A 63 2.90 -25.13 5.71
CA PRO A 63 2.96 -23.84 6.40
C PRO A 63 4.39 -23.29 6.53
N ASP A 64 5.41 -24.13 6.41
CA ASP A 64 6.82 -23.74 6.48
C ASP A 64 7.44 -23.55 5.08
N ALA A 65 6.60 -23.37 4.06
CA ALA A 65 7.04 -23.16 2.67
C ALA A 65 8.05 -22.02 2.59
N LYS A 66 9.09 -22.24 1.79
CA LYS A 66 10.19 -21.32 1.58
C LYS A 66 10.12 -20.64 0.22
N ASP A 67 10.78 -19.51 0.11
CA ASP A 67 10.80 -18.65 -1.08
C ASP A 67 11.74 -19.22 -2.17
N VAL A 68 11.48 -20.46 -2.57
CA VAL A 68 12.35 -21.24 -3.47
C VAL A 68 12.46 -20.68 -4.88
N ASN A 69 11.49 -19.85 -5.29
CA ASN A 69 11.47 -19.24 -6.63
C ASN A 69 12.14 -17.86 -6.67
N ASN A 70 12.68 -17.39 -5.54
CA ASN A 70 13.35 -16.09 -5.53
C ASN A 70 14.56 -16.10 -6.48
N PRO A 71 14.70 -15.10 -7.36
CA PRO A 71 15.87 -14.98 -8.23
C PRO A 71 17.18 -14.81 -7.45
N ASP A 72 17.13 -14.20 -6.27
CA ASP A 72 18.26 -14.14 -5.35
C ASP A 72 18.36 -15.45 -4.55
N LYS A 73 19.36 -16.23 -4.85
CA LYS A 73 19.58 -17.53 -4.21
C LYS A 73 19.76 -17.43 -2.70
N SER A 74 20.31 -16.33 -2.20
CA SER A 74 20.52 -16.11 -0.76
C SER A 74 19.22 -15.94 0.02
N LEU A 75 18.10 -15.63 -0.65
CA LEU A 75 16.78 -15.43 -0.05
C LEU A 75 15.88 -16.67 -0.14
N ARG A 76 16.29 -17.73 -0.83
CA ARG A 76 15.45 -18.92 -1.05
C ARG A 76 15.15 -19.74 0.20
N ASN A 77 15.93 -19.56 1.27
CA ASN A 77 15.71 -20.24 2.54
C ASN A 77 14.79 -19.49 3.50
N ARG A 78 14.41 -18.27 3.20
CA ARG A 78 13.45 -17.55 4.05
C ARG A 78 12.06 -18.15 3.90
N THR A 79 11.29 -18.15 4.99
CA THR A 79 9.91 -18.62 4.95
C THR A 79 9.01 -17.60 4.26
N ILE A 80 8.00 -18.07 3.55
CA ILE A 80 6.97 -17.22 2.93
C ILE A 80 6.10 -16.57 4.02
N MET A 81 5.78 -17.31 5.09
CA MET A 81 5.07 -16.75 6.23
C MET A 81 5.88 -15.61 6.86
N GLY A 82 5.25 -14.46 7.06
CA GLY A 82 5.88 -13.27 7.62
C GLY A 82 6.70 -12.44 6.62
N MET A 83 6.85 -12.89 5.39
CA MET A 83 7.61 -12.21 4.35
C MET A 83 6.85 -10.99 3.82
N ASN A 84 7.55 -9.90 3.58
CA ASN A 84 6.99 -8.75 2.86
C ASN A 84 6.79 -9.09 1.39
N VAL A 85 5.55 -9.01 0.93
CA VAL A 85 5.19 -9.12 -0.49
C VAL A 85 4.85 -7.76 -1.09
N LEU A 86 4.50 -6.78 -0.27
CA LEU A 86 4.35 -5.38 -0.66
C LEU A 86 5.49 -4.58 -0.03
N THR A 87 6.20 -3.78 -0.82
CA THR A 87 7.34 -3.00 -0.35
C THR A 87 7.37 -1.60 -0.95
N GLY A 88 7.90 -0.64 -0.19
CA GLY A 88 8.20 0.69 -0.66
C GLY A 88 6.98 1.53 -1.04
N PHE A 89 5.81 1.25 -0.49
CA PHE A 89 4.59 1.99 -0.84
C PHE A 89 4.59 3.37 -0.22
N LYS A 90 4.46 4.37 -1.08
CA LYS A 90 4.33 5.78 -0.71
C LYS A 90 3.08 6.37 -1.33
N ALA A 91 2.45 7.29 -0.60
CA ALA A 91 1.28 8.01 -1.09
C ALA A 91 1.63 8.86 -2.32
N ASP A 92 0.76 8.79 -3.33
CA ASP A 92 0.84 9.58 -4.56
C ASP A 92 -0.60 9.96 -4.96
N GLY A 93 -1.02 11.15 -4.55
CA GLY A 93 -2.40 11.57 -4.67
C GLY A 93 -3.33 10.71 -3.80
N ASP A 94 -4.31 10.08 -4.42
CA ASP A 94 -5.29 9.17 -3.79
C ASP A 94 -4.86 7.69 -3.84
N GLU A 95 -3.68 7.41 -4.37
CA GLU A 95 -3.11 6.08 -4.52
C GLU A 95 -1.84 5.91 -3.67
N TYR A 96 -1.39 4.68 -3.56
CA TYR A 96 -0.08 4.31 -3.06
C TYR A 96 0.68 3.56 -4.15
N ARG A 97 1.96 3.88 -4.33
CA ARG A 97 2.82 3.27 -5.34
C ARG A 97 4.02 2.62 -4.70
N GLY A 98 4.30 1.41 -5.11
CA GLY A 98 5.41 0.59 -4.61
C GLY A 98 5.63 -0.62 -5.49
N GLN A 99 6.03 -1.73 -4.87
CA GLN A 99 6.31 -3.00 -5.55
C GLN A 99 5.55 -4.14 -4.89
N ILE A 100 5.16 -5.12 -5.70
CA ILE A 100 4.57 -6.39 -5.25
C ILE A 100 5.43 -7.55 -5.73
N TYR A 101 5.76 -8.45 -4.80
CA TYR A 101 6.50 -9.68 -5.07
C TYR A 101 5.55 -10.89 -5.06
N ASP A 102 5.66 -11.74 -6.07
CA ASP A 102 4.92 -12.99 -6.16
C ASP A 102 5.85 -14.18 -5.88
N PRO A 103 5.72 -14.82 -4.70
CA PRO A 103 6.58 -15.96 -4.37
C PRO A 103 6.30 -17.21 -5.21
N LYS A 104 5.14 -17.31 -5.86
CA LYS A 104 4.80 -18.44 -6.75
C LYS A 104 5.65 -18.43 -8.01
N THR A 105 6.06 -17.26 -8.49
CA THR A 105 6.83 -17.08 -9.71
C THR A 105 8.22 -16.50 -9.48
N GLY A 106 8.47 -15.92 -8.31
CA GLY A 106 9.70 -15.20 -7.99
C GLY A 106 9.83 -13.85 -8.69
N LYS A 107 8.73 -13.31 -9.19
CA LYS A 107 8.71 -12.04 -9.92
C LYS A 107 8.25 -10.89 -9.06
N THR A 108 8.86 -9.72 -9.28
CA THR A 108 8.48 -8.45 -8.67
C THR A 108 7.90 -7.53 -9.74
N TYR A 109 6.78 -6.90 -9.41
CA TYR A 109 6.08 -5.97 -10.28
C TYR A 109 5.96 -4.60 -9.64
N ARG A 110 5.92 -3.56 -10.44
CA ARG A 110 5.45 -2.26 -10.01
C ARG A 110 3.98 -2.40 -9.59
N SER A 111 3.60 -1.76 -8.49
CA SER A 111 2.26 -1.91 -7.93
C SER A 111 1.63 -0.59 -7.56
N ILE A 112 0.32 -0.52 -7.75
CA ILE A 112 -0.52 0.60 -7.35
C ILE A 112 -1.62 0.04 -6.45
N VAL A 113 -1.78 0.63 -5.27
CA VAL A 113 -2.75 0.18 -4.27
C VAL A 113 -3.60 1.36 -3.82
N TYR A 114 -4.88 1.18 -3.74
CA TYR A 114 -5.80 2.18 -3.21
C TYR A 114 -7.06 1.53 -2.62
N LYS A 115 -7.71 2.26 -1.73
CA LYS A 115 -8.98 1.84 -1.16
C LYS A 115 -10.12 2.24 -2.09
N GLY A 116 -10.87 1.25 -2.56
CA GLY A 116 -12.04 1.46 -3.41
C GLY A 116 -13.24 1.99 -2.63
N ASN A 117 -14.30 2.39 -3.35
CA ASN A 117 -15.51 2.98 -2.77
C ASN A 117 -16.27 2.03 -1.83
N SER A 118 -16.14 0.73 -2.03
CA SER A 118 -16.76 -0.30 -1.18
C SER A 118 -16.01 -0.58 0.12
N GLY A 119 -14.85 0.06 0.34
CA GLY A 119 -13.95 -0.23 1.45
C GLY A 119 -13.02 -1.41 1.21
N ASN A 120 -13.08 -2.05 0.04
CA ASN A 120 -12.13 -3.06 -0.39
C ASN A 120 -10.83 -2.41 -0.87
N LEU A 121 -9.76 -3.18 -0.85
CA LEU A 121 -8.46 -2.74 -1.36
C LEU A 121 -8.31 -3.18 -2.81
N VAL A 122 -7.98 -2.25 -3.70
CA VAL A 122 -7.59 -2.56 -5.07
C VAL A 122 -6.07 -2.64 -5.12
N VAL A 123 -5.55 -3.77 -5.57
CA VAL A 123 -4.12 -4.05 -5.68
C VAL A 123 -3.79 -4.34 -7.14
N LYS A 124 -2.99 -3.50 -7.75
CA LYS A 124 -2.56 -3.66 -9.14
C LYS A 124 -1.11 -4.11 -9.21
N GLY A 125 -0.85 -5.07 -10.09
CA GLY A 125 0.50 -5.40 -10.53
C GLY A 125 0.67 -4.98 -11.99
N CYS A 126 1.76 -4.28 -12.31
CA CYS A 126 1.94 -3.65 -13.61
C CYS A 126 3.21 -4.13 -14.31
N ILE A 127 3.10 -4.37 -15.62
CA ILE A 127 4.22 -4.60 -16.54
C ILE A 127 4.13 -3.51 -17.63
N GLY A 128 5.11 -2.62 -17.67
CA GLY A 128 5.03 -1.46 -18.56
C GLY A 128 3.74 -0.66 -18.32
N PRO A 129 2.96 -0.33 -19.36
CA PRO A 129 1.71 0.42 -19.22
C PRO A 129 0.52 -0.47 -18.77
N PHE A 130 0.68 -1.79 -18.74
CA PHE A 130 -0.39 -2.74 -18.48
C PHE A 130 -0.43 -3.13 -17.00
N CYS A 131 -1.60 -2.97 -16.37
CA CYS A 131 -1.83 -3.35 -14.98
C CYS A 131 -2.98 -4.35 -14.89
N GLN A 132 -2.81 -5.38 -14.05
CA GLN A 132 -3.89 -6.26 -13.61
C GLN A 132 -4.31 -5.88 -12.20
N ALA A 133 -5.61 -5.72 -11.99
CA ALA A 133 -6.17 -5.39 -10.70
C ALA A 133 -6.71 -6.64 -9.99
N GLN A 134 -6.46 -6.71 -8.69
CA GLN A 134 -7.07 -7.63 -7.75
C GLN A 134 -7.87 -6.83 -6.73
N THR A 135 -8.92 -7.43 -6.21
CA THR A 135 -9.69 -6.88 -5.10
C THR A 135 -9.44 -7.71 -3.85
N TRP A 136 -8.90 -7.06 -2.82
CA TRP A 136 -8.69 -7.67 -1.50
C TRP A 136 -9.73 -7.15 -0.53
N THR A 137 -10.25 -8.04 0.30
CA THR A 137 -11.31 -7.71 1.26
C THR A 137 -10.75 -7.57 2.67
N PRO A 138 -11.36 -6.72 3.54
CA PRO A 138 -10.93 -6.61 4.93
C PRO A 138 -10.98 -7.96 5.64
N ALA A 139 -9.90 -8.32 6.36
CA ALA A 139 -9.87 -9.45 7.26
C ALA A 139 -10.29 -8.99 8.66
N ARG A 140 -11.17 -9.76 9.29
CA ARG A 140 -11.63 -9.55 10.68
C ARG A 140 -10.86 -10.40 11.66
#